data_d72f7dc69053eced22af28621317a0ee
#
_entry.id   d72f7dc69053eced22af28621317a0ee
#
_cell.length_a   1.000
_cell.length_b   1.000
_cell.length_c   1.000
_cell.angle_alpha   90.00
_cell.angle_beta   90.00
_cell.angle_gamma   90.00
#
_symmetry.space_group_name_H-M   'P 1'
#
loop_
_entity.id
_entity.type
_entity.pdbx_description
1 polymer ?
#
loop_
_entity_poly.entity_id
_entity_poly.type
_entity_poly.pdbx_seq_one_letter_code
_entity_poly.pdbx_strand_id
1 'polypeptide(L)'
;YRVDALVEPDADRRRIPAGAFAMVRSGLEQGPVLVQVPRAGAATGLICAQCSHPIRCSRCGGGVRPDRAGRPRCRLCHELAHACASCGAHDFVGVGAGSRRSAEELQKAFPAVAVIRSDADSGVLDTIDARPAIVVATPGSEPRVPGGYAALLVLDTDVLLARSALRAREEAARRWMAAVAVT
;
A
#
# COMPACT_ATOMS: atom_id res chain seq x y z
N TYR A 1 0.46 4.36 -23.31
CA TYR A 1 0.19 3.93 -21.92
C TYR A 1 -1.30 3.59 -21.78
N ARG A 2 -1.60 2.39 -21.35
CA ARG A 2 -2.96 1.98 -20.99
C ARG A 2 -3.08 2.03 -19.47
N VAL A 3 -3.95 2.89 -18.96
CA VAL A 3 -4.28 2.95 -17.52
C VAL A 3 -5.61 2.22 -17.34
N ASP A 4 -5.57 1.03 -16.80
CA ASP A 4 -6.77 0.30 -16.37
C ASP A 4 -6.96 0.54 -14.88
N ALA A 5 -7.99 1.28 -14.51
CA ALA A 5 -8.40 1.41 -13.13
C ALA A 5 -9.20 0.15 -12.75
N LEU A 6 -8.59 -0.73 -11.97
CA LEU A 6 -9.30 -1.84 -11.35
C LEU A 6 -10.11 -1.30 -10.17
N VAL A 7 -11.38 -1.02 -10.41
CA VAL A 7 -12.38 -0.83 -9.36
C VAL A 7 -13.01 -2.19 -9.12
N GLU A 8 -12.48 -2.93 -8.15
CA GLU A 8 -13.09 -4.20 -7.75
C GLU A 8 -14.37 -3.90 -6.97
N PRO A 9 -15.50 -4.57 -7.30
CA PRO A 9 -16.70 -4.48 -6.49
C PRO A 9 -16.43 -5.02 -5.07
N ASP A 10 -17.11 -4.48 -4.07
CA ASP A 10 -16.96 -4.72 -2.62
C ASP A 10 -16.97 -6.21 -2.16
N ALA A 11 -17.18 -7.15 -3.06
CA ALA A 11 -17.26 -8.57 -2.76
C ALA A 11 -15.91 -9.24 -2.48
N ASP A 12 -14.80 -8.73 -2.99
CA ASP A 12 -13.47 -9.29 -2.75
C ASP A 12 -12.73 -8.47 -1.66
N ARG A 13 -12.93 -8.87 -0.40
CA ARG A 13 -12.25 -8.27 0.78
C ARG A 13 -10.74 -8.56 0.84
N ARG A 14 -10.13 -9.09 -0.22
CA ARG A 14 -8.70 -9.32 -0.27
C ARG A 14 -7.97 -8.00 -0.43
N ARG A 15 -6.87 -7.85 0.31
CA ARG A 15 -6.02 -6.66 0.23
C ARG A 15 -5.43 -6.45 -1.17
N ILE A 16 -5.04 -7.54 -1.83
CA ILE A 16 -4.63 -7.54 -3.23
C ILE A 16 -5.72 -8.29 -4.02
N PRO A 17 -6.50 -7.59 -4.84
CA PRO A 17 -7.58 -8.20 -5.62
C PRO A 17 -7.08 -9.21 -6.64
N ALA A 18 -7.96 -10.13 -7.06
CA ALA A 18 -7.61 -11.15 -8.06
C ALA A 18 -7.15 -10.55 -9.40
N GLY A 19 -7.80 -9.46 -9.83
CA GLY A 19 -7.43 -8.73 -11.04
C GLY A 19 -6.01 -8.13 -10.98
N ALA A 20 -5.56 -7.70 -9.80
CA ALA A 20 -4.21 -7.20 -9.60
C ALA A 20 -3.15 -8.31 -9.82
N PHE A 21 -3.41 -9.53 -9.34
CA PHE A 21 -2.52 -10.67 -9.60
C PHE A 21 -2.47 -11.03 -11.09
N ALA A 22 -3.60 -10.94 -11.81
CA ALA A 22 -3.63 -11.16 -13.25
C ALA A 22 -2.79 -10.12 -14.01
N MET A 23 -2.91 -8.84 -13.65
CA MET A 23 -2.11 -7.75 -14.22
C MET A 23 -0.61 -7.94 -13.94
N VAL A 24 -0.22 -8.29 -12.72
CA VAL A 24 1.18 -8.58 -12.38
C VAL A 24 1.72 -9.72 -13.23
N ARG A 25 0.94 -10.80 -13.41
CA ARG A 25 1.35 -11.94 -14.24
C ARG A 25 1.58 -11.55 -15.69
N SER A 26 0.66 -10.80 -16.29
CA SER A 26 0.79 -10.31 -17.66
C SER A 26 1.98 -9.35 -17.83
N GLY A 27 2.21 -8.47 -16.85
CA GLY A 27 3.36 -7.58 -16.86
C GLY A 27 4.69 -8.34 -16.82
N LEU A 28 4.78 -9.40 -16.01
CA LEU A 28 5.99 -10.21 -15.87
C LEU A 28 6.38 -10.96 -17.16
N GLU A 29 5.46 -11.15 -18.10
CA GLU A 29 5.77 -11.69 -19.44
C GLU A 29 6.56 -10.71 -20.30
N GLN A 30 6.51 -9.42 -19.98
CA GLN A 30 7.12 -8.33 -20.76
C GLN A 30 8.34 -7.71 -20.06
N GLY A 31 8.45 -7.84 -18.72
CA GLY A 31 9.55 -7.25 -17.97
C GLY A 31 9.27 -7.16 -16.48
N PRO A 32 10.01 -6.32 -15.75
CA PRO A 32 9.78 -6.11 -14.33
C PRO A 32 8.49 -5.32 -14.08
N VAL A 33 7.84 -5.63 -12.96
CA VAL A 33 6.58 -5.00 -12.52
C VAL A 33 6.84 -4.22 -11.24
N LEU A 34 6.45 -2.94 -11.22
CA LEU A 34 6.52 -2.10 -10.05
C LEU A 34 5.23 -2.21 -9.23
N VAL A 35 5.35 -2.49 -7.95
CA VAL A 35 4.27 -2.46 -6.97
C VAL A 35 4.57 -1.35 -5.97
N GLN A 36 3.92 -0.21 -6.13
CA GLN A 36 4.05 0.91 -5.21
C GLN A 36 3.14 0.72 -4.00
N VAL A 37 3.70 0.83 -2.80
CA VAL A 37 2.99 0.77 -1.53
C VAL A 37 3.22 2.06 -0.73
N PRO A 38 2.23 2.56 0.05
CA PRO A 38 2.30 3.89 0.65
C PRO A 38 3.47 4.13 1.62
N ARG A 39 4.01 3.07 2.26
CA ARG A 39 5.11 3.15 3.23
C ARG A 39 5.84 1.84 3.46
N ALA A 40 7.09 1.94 3.92
CA ALA A 40 7.80 0.90 4.64
C ALA A 40 7.20 0.72 6.05
N GLY A 41 7.18 -0.52 6.56
CA GLY A 41 6.85 -0.79 7.96
C GLY A 41 5.38 -1.15 8.25
N ALA A 42 5.02 -1.10 9.54
CA ALA A 42 3.75 -1.57 10.09
C ALA A 42 2.53 -0.77 9.62
N ALA A 43 1.33 -1.34 9.82
CA ALA A 43 0.03 -0.77 9.49
C ALA A 43 -0.05 0.74 9.74
N THR A 44 -0.45 1.50 8.72
CA THR A 44 -0.49 2.97 8.76
C THR A 44 -1.75 3.52 9.40
N GLY A 45 -2.76 2.68 9.58
CA GLY A 45 -4.05 2.99 10.19
C GLY A 45 -4.77 1.73 10.63
N LEU A 46 -5.95 1.92 11.20
CA LEU A 46 -6.86 0.85 11.59
C LEU A 46 -8.21 1.08 10.92
N ILE A 47 -8.83 -0.01 10.50
CA ILE A 47 -10.24 -0.06 10.10
C ILE A 47 -11.01 -0.98 11.02
N CYS A 48 -12.30 -0.78 11.10
CA CYS A 48 -13.21 -1.68 11.80
C CYS A 48 -13.31 -3.02 11.07
N ALA A 49 -13.17 -4.13 11.79
CA ALA A 49 -13.29 -5.46 11.22
C ALA A 49 -14.70 -5.77 10.72
N GLN A 50 -15.74 -5.12 11.29
CA GLN A 50 -17.13 -5.37 10.93
C GLN A 50 -17.63 -4.49 9.77
N CYS A 51 -17.39 -3.16 9.84
CA CYS A 51 -17.96 -2.22 8.86
C CYS A 51 -16.93 -1.61 7.92
N SER A 52 -15.65 -1.98 8.04
CA SER A 52 -14.54 -1.51 7.22
C SER A 52 -14.29 0.00 7.27
N HIS A 53 -14.99 0.76 8.12
CA HIS A 53 -14.75 2.19 8.28
C HIS A 53 -13.39 2.46 8.94
N PRO A 54 -12.65 3.51 8.51
CA PRO A 54 -11.43 3.94 9.17
C PRO A 54 -11.69 4.31 10.63
N ILE A 55 -10.85 3.81 11.54
CA ILE A 55 -10.95 4.15 12.95
C ILE A 55 -10.44 5.56 13.17
N ARG A 56 -11.31 6.40 13.70
CA ARG A 56 -11.03 7.77 14.08
C ARG A 56 -11.13 7.94 15.59
N CYS A 57 -10.32 8.82 16.13
CA CYS A 57 -10.37 9.19 17.54
C CYS A 57 -11.68 9.88 17.86
N SER A 58 -12.42 9.38 18.85
CA SER A 58 -13.67 10.01 19.31
C SER A 58 -13.47 11.40 19.92
N ARG A 59 -12.26 11.68 20.46
CA ARG A 59 -11.95 12.95 21.10
C ARG A 59 -11.56 14.06 20.11
N CYS A 60 -10.76 13.75 19.07
CA CYS A 60 -10.19 14.78 18.20
C CYS A 60 -10.33 14.49 16.70
N GLY A 61 -11.02 13.41 16.31
CA GLY A 61 -11.17 13.00 14.89
C GLY A 61 -9.88 12.50 14.22
N GLY A 62 -8.76 12.50 14.92
CA GLY A 62 -7.47 12.08 14.40
C GLY A 62 -7.43 10.62 14.02
N GLY A 63 -6.57 10.25 13.06
CA GLY A 63 -6.36 8.87 12.66
C GLY A 63 -5.76 8.03 13.79
N VAL A 64 -6.25 6.79 13.93
CA VAL A 64 -5.80 5.82 14.92
C VAL A 64 -4.87 4.82 14.28
N ARG A 65 -3.79 4.44 14.98
CA ARG A 65 -2.84 3.41 14.56
C ARG A 65 -2.47 2.51 15.74
N PRO A 66 -1.96 1.30 15.52
CA PRO A 66 -1.40 0.52 16.60
C PRO A 66 -0.14 1.21 17.16
N ASP A 67 -0.01 1.27 18.49
CA ASP A 67 1.24 1.64 19.16
C ASP A 67 2.23 0.46 19.13
N ARG A 68 3.38 0.59 19.79
CA ARG A 68 4.40 -0.48 19.86
C ARG A 68 3.88 -1.76 20.55
N ALA A 69 2.87 -1.64 21.39
CA ALA A 69 2.21 -2.76 22.07
C ALA A 69 0.97 -3.26 21.30
N GLY A 70 0.72 -2.79 20.07
CA GLY A 70 -0.43 -3.15 19.25
C GLY A 70 -1.75 -2.46 19.62
N ARG A 71 -1.75 -1.57 20.63
CA ARG A 71 -2.97 -0.90 21.09
C ARG A 71 -3.39 0.23 20.15
N PRO A 72 -4.69 0.39 19.86
CA PRO A 72 -5.20 1.41 18.95
C PRO A 72 -5.08 2.81 19.57
N ARG A 73 -4.10 3.60 19.15
CA ARG A 73 -3.80 4.92 19.70
C ARG A 73 -3.92 6.04 18.66
N CYS A 74 -4.53 7.14 19.06
CA CYS A 74 -4.64 8.34 18.24
C CYS A 74 -3.26 8.95 17.96
N ARG A 75 -3.04 9.38 16.72
CA ARG A 75 -1.78 10.02 16.30
C ARG A 75 -1.62 11.45 16.76
N LEU A 76 -2.73 12.12 17.10
CA LEU A 76 -2.73 13.53 17.48
C LEU A 76 -2.77 13.72 19.00
N CYS A 77 -3.77 13.15 19.68
CA CYS A 77 -3.97 13.34 21.12
C CYS A 77 -3.54 12.15 21.97
N HIS A 78 -3.03 11.09 21.36
CA HIS A 78 -2.56 9.87 22.02
C HIS A 78 -3.63 9.09 22.81
N GLU A 79 -4.91 9.45 22.69
CA GLU A 79 -6.03 8.71 23.29
C GLU A 79 -6.16 7.31 22.70
N LEU A 80 -6.60 6.35 23.51
CA LEU A 80 -6.90 5.00 23.03
C LEU A 80 -8.29 4.96 22.37
N ALA A 81 -8.40 4.29 21.24
CA ALA A 81 -9.70 4.04 20.62
C ALA A 81 -10.24 2.70 21.12
N HIS A 82 -11.44 2.71 21.70
CA HIS A 82 -12.07 1.54 22.27
C HIS A 82 -13.16 0.94 21.39
N ALA A 83 -13.80 1.73 20.55
CA ALA A 83 -14.88 1.29 19.69
C ALA A 83 -14.87 2.04 18.35
N CYS A 84 -15.45 1.42 17.34
CA CYS A 84 -15.72 2.05 16.06
C CYS A 84 -16.85 3.07 16.19
N ALA A 85 -16.61 4.30 15.78
CA ALA A 85 -17.61 5.37 15.84
C ALA A 85 -18.82 5.11 14.91
N SER A 86 -18.67 4.25 13.89
CA SER A 86 -19.74 3.96 12.91
C SER A 86 -20.66 2.81 13.32
N CYS A 87 -20.14 1.75 13.97
CA CYS A 87 -20.93 0.56 14.29
C CYS A 87 -20.75 0.05 15.73
N GLY A 88 -19.94 0.70 16.55
CA GLY A 88 -19.71 0.32 17.94
C GLY A 88 -18.79 -0.90 18.16
N ALA A 89 -18.34 -1.57 17.11
CA ALA A 89 -17.48 -2.75 17.23
C ALA A 89 -16.11 -2.41 17.83
N HIS A 90 -15.51 -3.39 18.52
CA HIS A 90 -14.23 -3.25 19.21
C HIS A 90 -13.06 -3.89 18.45
N ASP A 91 -13.31 -4.65 17.39
CA ASP A 91 -12.30 -5.34 16.62
C ASP A 91 -11.77 -4.45 15.49
N PHE A 92 -10.48 -4.25 15.47
CA PHE A 92 -9.81 -3.41 14.51
C PHE A 92 -8.74 -4.18 13.74
N VAL A 93 -8.68 -3.94 12.44
CA VAL A 93 -7.71 -4.55 11.54
C VAL A 93 -6.75 -3.47 11.04
N GLY A 94 -5.46 -3.79 11.05
CA GLY A 94 -4.45 -2.88 10.48
C GLY A 94 -4.61 -2.77 8.97
N VAL A 95 -4.72 -1.54 8.47
CA VAL A 95 -4.67 -1.25 7.03
C VAL A 95 -3.33 -0.67 6.63
N GLY A 96 -2.97 -0.94 5.38
CA GLY A 96 -1.67 -0.57 4.85
C GLY A 96 -0.62 -1.56 5.35
N ALA A 97 -0.52 -2.68 4.70
CA ALA A 97 0.64 -3.53 4.86
C ALA A 97 1.84 -2.78 4.29
N GLY A 98 2.91 -2.64 5.07
CA GLY A 98 4.15 -2.09 4.58
C GLY A 98 4.73 -2.95 3.45
N SER A 99 5.74 -2.42 2.78
CA SER A 99 6.45 -3.08 1.69
C SER A 99 6.84 -4.53 2.00
N ARG A 100 7.24 -4.83 3.25
CA ARG A 100 7.59 -6.18 3.67
C ARG A 100 6.43 -7.16 3.52
N ARG A 101 5.26 -6.86 4.08
CA ARG A 101 4.09 -7.75 3.99
C ARG A 101 3.59 -7.89 2.56
N SER A 102 3.62 -6.80 1.78
CA SER A 102 3.27 -6.84 0.37
C SER A 102 4.22 -7.75 -0.41
N ALA A 103 5.52 -7.66 -0.16
CA ALA A 103 6.52 -8.54 -0.77
C ALA A 103 6.30 -10.01 -0.37
N GLU A 104 6.02 -10.31 0.90
CA GLU A 104 5.73 -11.66 1.37
C GLU A 104 4.48 -12.26 0.72
N GLU A 105 3.41 -11.48 0.55
CA GLU A 105 2.18 -11.91 -0.13
C GLU A 105 2.43 -12.18 -1.62
N LEU A 106 3.16 -11.29 -2.29
CA LEU A 106 3.52 -11.45 -3.71
C LEU A 106 4.48 -12.62 -3.90
N GLN A 107 5.46 -12.83 -3.01
CA GLN A 107 6.36 -13.97 -3.10
C GLN A 107 5.62 -15.31 -2.95
N LYS A 108 4.59 -15.37 -2.10
CA LYS A 108 3.73 -16.56 -1.97
C LYS A 108 2.91 -16.82 -3.25
N ALA A 109 2.44 -15.75 -3.89
CA ALA A 109 1.63 -15.85 -5.11
C ALA A 109 2.49 -16.15 -6.36
N PHE A 110 3.75 -15.73 -6.37
CA PHE A 110 4.71 -15.88 -7.46
C PHE A 110 6.02 -16.52 -6.98
N PRO A 111 6.03 -17.78 -6.55
CA PRO A 111 7.19 -18.40 -5.91
C PRO A 111 8.43 -18.52 -6.81
N ALA A 112 8.23 -18.55 -8.13
CA ALA A 112 9.31 -18.65 -9.12
C ALA A 112 9.85 -17.28 -9.59
N VAL A 113 9.28 -16.16 -9.09
CA VAL A 113 9.66 -14.80 -9.50
C VAL A 113 10.40 -14.12 -8.36
N ALA A 114 11.49 -13.42 -8.69
CA ALA A 114 12.20 -12.62 -7.72
C ALA A 114 11.32 -11.44 -7.23
N VAL A 115 11.18 -11.28 -5.92
CA VAL A 115 10.53 -10.13 -5.29
C VAL A 115 11.58 -9.28 -4.62
N ILE A 116 11.78 -8.09 -5.14
CA ILE A 116 12.80 -7.12 -4.71
C ILE A 116 12.11 -6.03 -3.91
N ARG A 117 12.65 -5.65 -2.76
CA ARG A 117 12.16 -4.51 -2.00
C ARG A 117 13.11 -3.32 -2.13
N SER A 118 12.53 -2.13 -2.28
CA SER A 118 13.24 -0.86 -2.26
C SER A 118 12.48 0.13 -1.38
N ASP A 119 12.95 0.30 -0.17
CA ASP A 119 12.35 1.17 0.85
C ASP A 119 13.37 1.53 1.94
N ALA A 120 12.99 2.42 2.86
CA ALA A 120 13.88 2.86 3.93
C ALA A 120 14.35 1.74 4.88
N ASP A 121 13.57 0.65 5.02
CA ASP A 121 13.90 -0.45 5.94
C ASP A 121 14.80 -1.51 5.28
N SER A 122 14.63 -1.75 3.97
CA SER A 122 15.40 -2.75 3.20
C SER A 122 16.61 -2.17 2.47
N GLY A 123 16.72 -0.85 2.42
CA GLY A 123 17.64 -0.11 1.58
C GLY A 123 16.98 0.36 0.28
N VAL A 124 17.28 1.58 -0.12
CA VAL A 124 16.82 2.16 -1.39
C VAL A 124 17.79 1.75 -2.48
N LEU A 125 17.25 1.18 -3.55
CA LEU A 125 18.00 0.78 -4.73
C LEU A 125 17.93 1.89 -5.79
N ASP A 126 19.03 2.23 -6.41
CA ASP A 126 19.04 3.22 -7.49
C ASP A 126 18.60 2.63 -8.83
N THR A 127 19.06 1.41 -9.11
CA THR A 127 18.80 0.71 -10.39
C THR A 127 18.66 -0.80 -10.16
N ILE A 128 17.89 -1.44 -11.04
CA ILE A 128 17.84 -2.90 -11.18
C ILE A 128 17.93 -3.26 -12.67
N ASP A 129 18.17 -4.53 -12.97
CA ASP A 129 18.16 -5.02 -14.35
C ASP A 129 16.73 -5.16 -14.91
N ALA A 130 16.63 -5.32 -16.24
CA ALA A 130 15.34 -5.43 -16.95
C ALA A 130 14.73 -6.85 -16.93
N ARG A 131 15.27 -7.78 -16.15
CA ARG A 131 14.71 -9.13 -16.05
C ARG A 131 13.35 -9.12 -15.34
N PRO A 132 12.43 -10.03 -15.70
CA PRO A 132 11.17 -10.15 -15.00
C PRO A 132 11.36 -10.32 -13.49
N ALA A 133 10.84 -9.37 -12.74
CA ALA A 133 10.87 -9.34 -11.28
C ALA A 133 9.70 -8.49 -10.76
N ILE A 134 9.29 -8.73 -9.53
CA ILE A 134 8.33 -7.86 -8.84
C ILE A 134 9.13 -6.93 -7.94
N VAL A 135 9.00 -5.63 -8.15
CA VAL A 135 9.66 -4.61 -7.34
C VAL A 135 8.63 -3.96 -6.42
N VAL A 136 8.76 -4.16 -5.13
CA VAL A 136 7.92 -3.52 -4.12
C VAL A 136 8.63 -2.30 -3.57
N ALA A 137 8.16 -1.12 -3.92
CA ALA A 137 8.78 0.13 -3.53
C ALA A 137 7.83 1.09 -2.81
N THR A 138 8.39 1.98 -2.00
CA THR A 138 7.66 3.12 -1.44
C THR A 138 7.85 4.35 -2.31
N PRO A 139 6.92 5.34 -2.30
CA PRO A 139 7.04 6.53 -3.11
C PRO A 139 8.38 7.26 -2.91
N GLY A 140 9.11 7.45 -3.99
CA GLY A 140 10.45 8.04 -4.01
C GLY A 140 11.60 7.05 -3.78
N SER A 141 11.30 5.76 -3.71
CA SER A 141 12.30 4.69 -3.59
C SER A 141 12.25 3.71 -4.77
N GLU A 142 11.57 4.08 -5.84
CA GLU A 142 11.43 3.24 -7.03
C GLU A 142 12.78 3.18 -7.77
N PRO A 143 13.40 1.98 -7.93
CA PRO A 143 14.62 1.86 -8.71
C PRO A 143 14.36 2.12 -10.19
N ARG A 144 15.35 2.65 -10.88
CA ARG A 144 15.28 2.78 -12.34
C ARG A 144 15.53 1.42 -12.99
N VAL A 145 14.87 1.21 -14.12
CA VAL A 145 15.02 0.01 -14.94
C VAL A 145 15.39 0.44 -16.36
N PRO A 146 16.41 -0.12 -16.98
CA PRO A 146 16.64 0.09 -18.41
C PRO A 146 15.43 -0.37 -19.24
N GLY A 147 14.79 0.56 -19.96
CA GLY A 147 13.56 0.28 -20.71
C GLY A 147 12.26 0.47 -19.93
N GLY A 148 12.33 0.79 -18.64
CA GLY A 148 11.17 1.01 -17.78
C GLY A 148 10.54 -0.26 -17.21
N TYR A 149 9.47 -0.09 -16.46
CA TYR A 149 8.67 -1.21 -15.94
C TYR A 149 7.57 -1.59 -16.94
N ALA A 150 7.30 -2.87 -17.06
CA ALA A 150 6.23 -3.39 -17.93
C ALA A 150 4.83 -3.10 -17.39
N ALA A 151 4.69 -2.95 -16.06
CA ALA A 151 3.44 -2.59 -15.42
C ALA A 151 3.67 -1.91 -14.07
N LEU A 152 2.71 -1.09 -13.64
CA LEU A 152 2.65 -0.47 -12.33
C LEU A 152 1.36 -0.86 -11.61
N LEU A 153 1.49 -1.38 -10.40
CA LEU A 153 0.39 -1.60 -9.46
C LEU A 153 0.55 -0.66 -8.27
N VAL A 154 -0.46 0.16 -8.00
CA VAL A 154 -0.48 1.03 -6.81
C VAL A 154 -1.45 0.42 -5.80
N LEU A 155 -0.94 0.01 -4.65
CA LEU A 155 -1.74 -0.58 -3.58
C LEU A 155 -2.08 0.44 -2.49
N ASP A 156 -3.16 0.16 -1.73
CA ASP A 156 -3.55 0.91 -0.54
C ASP A 156 -3.68 2.42 -0.80
N THR A 157 -4.25 2.82 -1.94
CA THR A 157 -4.40 4.22 -2.37
C THR A 157 -5.14 5.07 -1.34
N ASP A 158 -6.13 4.48 -0.65
CA ASP A 158 -6.91 5.13 0.39
C ASP A 158 -6.06 5.61 1.58
N VAL A 159 -4.96 4.92 1.85
CA VAL A 159 -4.03 5.30 2.93
C VAL A 159 -3.37 6.65 2.65
N LEU A 160 -3.04 6.94 1.41
CA LEU A 160 -2.47 8.24 1.02
C LEU A 160 -3.54 9.33 1.04
N LEU A 161 -4.75 9.02 0.57
CA LEU A 161 -5.87 9.96 0.52
C LEU A 161 -6.45 10.27 1.90
N ALA A 162 -6.40 9.32 2.84
CA ALA A 162 -6.91 9.47 4.21
C ALA A 162 -5.99 10.30 5.13
N ARG A 163 -4.89 10.84 4.62
CA ARG A 163 -4.00 11.69 5.42
C ARG A 163 -4.69 13.00 5.79
N SER A 164 -4.56 13.41 7.05
CA SER A 164 -5.07 14.71 7.56
C SER A 164 -4.18 15.89 7.15
N ALA A 165 -3.61 15.87 5.96
CA ALA A 165 -2.76 16.93 5.43
C ALA A 165 -3.55 17.78 4.43
N LEU A 166 -3.34 19.10 4.45
CA LEU A 166 -4.08 20.05 3.62
C LEU A 166 -4.00 19.74 2.12
N ARG A 167 -2.91 19.12 1.66
CA ARG A 167 -2.64 18.76 0.25
C ARG A 167 -2.48 17.25 0.04
N ALA A 168 -3.15 16.42 0.85
CA ALA A 168 -3.00 14.97 0.77
C ALA A 168 -3.30 14.40 -0.62
N ARG A 169 -4.34 14.92 -1.30
CA ARG A 169 -4.74 14.48 -2.64
C ARG A 169 -3.73 14.88 -3.71
N GLU A 170 -3.23 16.12 -3.67
CA GLU A 170 -2.21 16.60 -4.61
C GLU A 170 -0.89 15.82 -4.44
N GLU A 171 -0.50 15.58 -3.21
CA GLU A 171 0.68 14.80 -2.90
C GLU A 171 0.54 13.33 -3.33
N ALA A 172 -0.61 12.71 -3.15
CA ALA A 172 -0.90 11.37 -3.65
C ALA A 172 -0.80 11.32 -5.18
N ALA A 173 -1.46 12.26 -5.87
CA ALA A 173 -1.42 12.34 -7.33
C ALA A 173 0.03 12.53 -7.84
N ARG A 174 0.81 13.42 -7.22
CA ARG A 174 2.21 13.64 -7.61
C ARG A 174 3.04 12.36 -7.48
N ARG A 175 2.86 11.59 -6.41
CA ARG A 175 3.57 10.33 -6.17
C ARG A 175 3.20 9.26 -7.18
N TRP A 176 1.91 9.15 -7.51
CA TRP A 176 1.46 8.21 -8.53
C TRP A 176 1.97 8.59 -9.92
N MET A 177 1.94 9.86 -10.27
CA MET A 177 2.51 10.35 -11.54
C MET A 177 4.03 10.12 -11.62
N ALA A 178 4.74 10.29 -10.51
CA ALA A 178 6.18 9.97 -10.46
C ALA A 178 6.43 8.48 -10.68
N ALA A 179 5.59 7.58 -10.12
CA ALA A 179 5.69 6.14 -10.37
C ALA A 179 5.37 5.77 -11.83
N VAL A 180 4.38 6.43 -12.44
CA VAL A 180 4.08 6.25 -13.88
C VAL A 180 5.26 6.71 -14.76
N ALA A 181 5.99 7.74 -14.36
CA ALA A 181 7.11 8.26 -15.14
C ALA A 181 8.33 7.31 -15.20
N VAL A 182 8.39 6.29 -14.37
CA VAL A 182 9.46 5.25 -14.40
C VAL A 182 9.02 3.94 -15.08
N THR A 183 7.78 3.89 -15.63
CA THR A 183 7.25 2.75 -16.39
C THR A 183 7.46 2.85 -17.88
#